data_3def32aed701a1bc1a722649c98412eb
#
_entry.id   3def32aed701a1bc1a722649c98412eb
#
_cell.length_a   1.000
_cell.length_b   1.000
_cell.length_c   1.000
_cell.angle_alpha   90.00
_cell.angle_beta   90.00
_cell.angle_gamma   90.00
#
_symmetry.space_group_name_H-M   'P 1'
#
loop_
_entity.id
_entity.type
_entity.pdbx_description
1 polymer ?
#
loop_
_entity_poly.entity_id
_entity_poly.type
_entity_poly.pdbx_seq_one_letter_code
_entity_poly.pdbx_strand_id
1 'polypeptide(L)'
;MKKLSGILVALIIALCSVSPAFAYDEAMPYLIDDAQCLTESQYNELDKALRDMNKAHNFDAVIVTVESVGDSTMQDFADDLYDYSGYSQDGGCLLLVATGPNERYISTTGFGIKAITDDGIGYLGDQLRDDFDSQDYYEAFKRFIPLMDDFLTQAETGVAYDGGNMPMHFEFYHLLIGLAIGAIIAGIVLAILKGQLKSVAKKTEANDYLQQDSLVITGQSDRFITSTVSKSAKSDSSSSGGGSSTHTSSSGSTHGGGSL
;
A
#
# COMPACT_ATOMS: atom_id res chain seq x y z
N MET A 1 56.67 -15.72 -46.54
CA MET A 1 56.20 -15.78 -45.09
C MET A 1 55.89 -14.44 -44.44
N LYS A 2 56.61 -13.33 -44.78
CA LYS A 2 56.34 -12.01 -44.17
C LYS A 2 55.00 -11.35 -44.60
N LYS A 3 54.44 -11.68 -45.78
CA LYS A 3 53.16 -11.13 -46.26
C LYS A 3 51.93 -11.81 -45.62
N LEU A 4 52.04 -13.07 -45.21
CA LEU A 4 50.94 -13.79 -44.56
C LEU A 4 50.73 -13.34 -43.11
N SER A 5 51.82 -12.95 -42.42
CA SER A 5 51.76 -12.43 -41.05
C SER A 5 51.05 -11.06 -40.98
N GLY A 6 51.22 -10.20 -41.99
CA GLY A 6 50.56 -8.89 -42.05
C GLY A 6 49.04 -9.00 -42.25
N ILE A 7 48.58 -9.97 -43.03
CA ILE A 7 47.15 -10.20 -43.29
C ILE A 7 46.47 -10.78 -42.03
N LEU A 8 47.14 -11.65 -41.29
CA LEU A 8 46.63 -12.23 -40.04
C LEU A 8 46.47 -11.16 -38.94
N VAL A 9 47.44 -10.25 -38.82
CA VAL A 9 47.40 -9.12 -37.86
C VAL A 9 46.30 -8.14 -38.24
N ALA A 10 46.10 -7.81 -39.52
CA ALA A 10 45.03 -6.95 -39.99
C ALA A 10 43.64 -7.57 -39.75
N LEU A 11 43.49 -8.90 -39.87
CA LEU A 11 42.24 -9.60 -39.60
C LEU A 11 41.89 -9.62 -38.09
N ILE A 12 42.90 -9.75 -37.23
CA ILE A 12 42.71 -9.70 -35.77
C ILE A 12 42.32 -8.29 -35.32
N ILE A 13 42.90 -7.25 -35.89
CA ILE A 13 42.56 -5.86 -35.61
C ILE A 13 41.12 -5.56 -36.10
N ALA A 14 40.70 -6.10 -37.24
CA ALA A 14 39.35 -5.94 -37.75
C ALA A 14 38.31 -6.71 -36.93
N LEU A 15 38.64 -7.83 -36.28
CA LEU A 15 37.74 -8.54 -35.35
C LEU A 15 37.63 -7.84 -33.99
N CYS A 16 38.68 -7.13 -33.56
CA CYS A 16 38.64 -6.38 -32.29
C CYS A 16 37.85 -5.07 -32.36
N SER A 17 37.51 -4.59 -33.57
CA SER A 17 36.75 -3.35 -33.76
C SER A 17 35.22 -3.54 -33.87
N VAL A 18 34.70 -4.76 -33.73
CA VAL A 18 33.29 -5.01 -33.53
C VAL A 18 33.05 -5.11 -32.02
N SER A 19 33.28 -4.00 -31.31
CA SER A 19 32.56 -3.78 -30.08
C SER A 19 31.08 -3.63 -30.50
N PRO A 20 30.13 -4.43 -29.97
CA PRO A 20 28.76 -4.06 -30.09
C PRO A 20 28.69 -2.67 -29.44
N ALA A 21 28.47 -1.66 -30.23
CA ALA A 21 27.95 -0.40 -29.72
C ALA A 21 26.56 -0.76 -29.15
N PHE A 22 26.53 -1.17 -27.90
CA PHE A 22 25.33 -0.99 -27.11
C PHE A 22 25.14 0.52 -27.21
N ALA A 23 24.17 0.99 -27.97
CA ALA A 23 23.65 2.30 -27.84
C ALA A 23 23.19 2.35 -26.38
N TYR A 24 24.01 2.88 -25.50
CA TYR A 24 23.61 3.32 -24.19
C TYR A 24 22.63 4.45 -24.50
N ASP A 25 21.36 4.11 -24.42
CA ASP A 25 20.34 5.13 -24.44
C ASP A 25 20.66 5.98 -23.22
N GLU A 26 21.09 7.24 -23.42
CA GLU A 26 21.39 8.19 -22.34
C GLU A 26 20.12 8.61 -21.59
N ALA A 27 19.04 7.85 -21.73
CA ALA A 27 17.84 7.99 -20.90
C ALA A 27 18.24 7.79 -19.44
N MET A 28 17.84 8.73 -18.60
CA MET A 28 18.12 8.69 -17.17
C MET A 28 17.63 7.37 -16.56
N PRO A 29 18.44 6.76 -15.67
CA PRO A 29 18.03 5.52 -15.05
C PRO A 29 16.86 5.78 -14.08
N TYR A 30 15.79 5.03 -14.22
CA TYR A 30 14.68 5.07 -13.27
C TYR A 30 14.84 4.03 -12.15
N LEU A 31 15.70 3.04 -12.35
CA LEU A 31 16.08 2.05 -11.33
C LEU A 31 17.59 2.16 -11.08
N ILE A 32 17.99 2.43 -9.85
CA ILE A 32 19.39 2.52 -9.41
C ILE A 32 19.56 1.56 -8.25
N ASP A 33 20.31 0.48 -8.46
CA ASP A 33 20.57 -0.58 -7.47
C ASP A 33 22.01 -0.55 -6.98
N ASP A 34 22.38 0.51 -6.25
CA ASP A 34 23.73 0.65 -5.69
C ASP A 34 24.00 -0.34 -4.53
N ALA A 35 22.93 -0.77 -3.83
CA ALA A 35 23.01 -1.80 -2.81
C ALA A 35 23.21 -3.22 -3.38
N GLN A 36 23.07 -3.40 -4.70
CA GLN A 36 23.20 -4.68 -5.40
C GLN A 36 22.28 -5.78 -4.82
N CYS A 37 21.05 -5.39 -4.45
CA CYS A 37 20.08 -6.31 -3.87
C CYS A 37 19.26 -7.08 -4.93
N LEU A 38 19.43 -6.75 -6.22
CA LEU A 38 18.73 -7.39 -7.32
C LEU A 38 19.68 -8.22 -8.20
N THR A 39 19.18 -9.31 -8.73
CA THR A 39 19.86 -10.02 -9.82
C THR A 39 19.67 -9.25 -11.14
N GLU A 40 20.54 -9.49 -12.11
CA GLU A 40 20.46 -8.86 -13.45
C GLU A 40 19.09 -9.09 -14.12
N SER A 41 18.52 -10.28 -13.98
CA SER A 41 17.19 -10.59 -14.52
C SER A 41 16.09 -9.81 -13.84
N GLN A 42 16.12 -9.70 -12.51
CA GLN A 42 15.17 -8.92 -11.72
C GLN A 42 15.27 -7.43 -12.03
N TYR A 43 16.50 -6.91 -12.10
CA TYR A 43 16.77 -5.52 -12.50
C TYR A 43 16.15 -5.19 -13.85
N ASN A 44 16.42 -6.01 -14.87
CA ASN A 44 15.93 -5.78 -16.23
C ASN A 44 14.39 -5.84 -16.31
N GLU A 45 13.76 -6.74 -15.55
CA GLU A 45 12.29 -6.84 -15.47
C GLU A 45 11.68 -5.59 -14.84
N LEU A 46 12.22 -5.17 -13.69
CA LEU A 46 11.72 -3.99 -12.95
C LEU A 46 12.00 -2.69 -13.70
N ASP A 47 13.20 -2.51 -14.28
CA ASP A 47 13.54 -1.31 -15.07
C ASP A 47 12.60 -1.15 -16.26
N LYS A 48 12.32 -2.25 -16.96
CA LYS A 48 11.35 -2.23 -18.05
C LYS A 48 9.95 -1.84 -17.57
N ALA A 49 9.45 -2.45 -16.51
CA ALA A 49 8.12 -2.16 -15.97
C ALA A 49 8.01 -0.70 -15.52
N LEU A 50 9.05 -0.18 -14.85
CA LEU A 50 9.11 1.19 -14.37
C LEU A 50 9.13 2.20 -15.54
N ARG A 51 9.92 1.93 -16.59
CA ARG A 51 9.93 2.75 -17.81
C ARG A 51 8.59 2.73 -18.55
N ASP A 52 7.94 1.58 -18.64
CA ASP A 52 6.64 1.44 -19.30
C ASP A 52 5.58 2.28 -18.56
N MET A 53 5.53 2.21 -17.22
CA MET A 53 4.65 3.00 -16.36
C MET A 53 4.96 4.51 -16.48
N ASN A 54 6.22 4.92 -16.33
CA ASN A 54 6.64 6.33 -16.44
C ASN A 54 6.23 6.93 -17.78
N LYS A 55 6.40 6.18 -18.85
CA LYS A 55 5.97 6.60 -20.19
C LYS A 55 4.45 6.72 -20.31
N ALA A 56 3.69 5.82 -19.69
CA ALA A 56 2.24 5.85 -19.75
C ALA A 56 1.65 7.09 -19.09
N HIS A 57 2.22 7.52 -17.97
CA HIS A 57 1.73 8.65 -17.17
C HIS A 57 2.49 9.96 -17.40
N ASN A 58 3.53 9.99 -18.26
CA ASN A 58 4.45 11.11 -18.37
C ASN A 58 4.94 11.58 -17.00
N PHE A 59 5.45 10.63 -16.22
CA PHE A 59 5.81 10.78 -14.81
C PHE A 59 7.18 10.14 -14.56
N ASP A 60 7.98 10.71 -13.65
CA ASP A 60 9.30 10.17 -13.31
C ASP A 60 9.25 9.47 -11.94
N ALA A 61 8.78 8.22 -11.91
CA ALA A 61 8.96 7.36 -10.75
C ALA A 61 10.35 6.72 -10.79
N VAL A 62 11.10 6.87 -9.71
CA VAL A 62 12.47 6.40 -9.56
C VAL A 62 12.57 5.51 -8.35
N ILE A 63 13.28 4.39 -8.46
CA ILE A 63 13.62 3.50 -7.34
C ILE A 63 15.12 3.53 -7.15
N VAL A 64 15.57 3.77 -5.94
CA VAL A 64 16.99 3.82 -5.57
C VAL A 64 17.23 2.95 -4.35
N THR A 65 18.19 2.04 -4.47
CA THR A 65 18.70 1.28 -3.32
C THR A 65 20.12 1.70 -3.01
N VAL A 66 20.41 1.92 -1.74
CA VAL A 66 21.75 2.21 -1.22
C VAL A 66 22.00 1.35 0.02
N GLU A 67 23.26 1.11 0.37
CA GLU A 67 23.57 0.44 1.63
C GLU A 67 23.24 1.36 2.83
N SER A 68 23.54 2.66 2.72
CA SER A 68 23.29 3.68 3.75
C SER A 68 23.32 5.07 3.14
N VAL A 69 22.60 6.01 3.73
CA VAL A 69 22.64 7.44 3.35
C VAL A 69 23.74 8.23 4.09
N GLY A 70 24.60 7.56 4.88
CA GLY A 70 25.67 8.19 5.65
C GLY A 70 25.15 9.10 6.75
N ASP A 71 25.67 10.35 6.78
CA ASP A 71 25.29 11.35 7.78
C ASP A 71 24.02 12.15 7.40
N SER A 72 23.44 11.91 6.22
CA SER A 72 22.22 12.57 5.74
C SER A 72 20.98 11.94 6.34
N THR A 73 19.87 12.67 6.37
CA THR A 73 18.55 12.05 6.58
C THR A 73 18.09 11.35 5.31
N MET A 74 17.20 10.36 5.45
CA MET A 74 16.58 9.70 4.27
C MET A 74 15.86 10.71 3.38
N GLN A 75 15.23 11.71 4.00
CA GLN A 75 14.53 12.79 3.31
C GLN A 75 15.50 13.65 2.50
N ASP A 76 16.51 14.26 3.14
CA ASP A 76 17.43 15.15 2.45
C ASP A 76 18.15 14.43 1.31
N PHE A 77 18.53 13.17 1.54
CA PHE A 77 19.20 12.36 0.52
C PHE A 77 18.29 12.06 -0.69
N ALA A 78 17.02 11.71 -0.45
CA ALA A 78 16.07 11.40 -1.51
C ALA A 78 15.74 12.65 -2.35
N ASP A 79 15.50 13.79 -1.68
CA ASP A 79 15.17 15.05 -2.33
C ASP A 79 16.34 15.58 -3.18
N ASP A 80 17.53 15.63 -2.59
CA ASP A 80 18.74 16.09 -3.28
C ASP A 80 19.06 15.17 -4.46
N LEU A 81 18.93 13.85 -4.30
CA LEU A 81 19.17 12.90 -5.37
C LEU A 81 18.20 13.13 -6.54
N TYR A 82 16.91 13.32 -6.27
CA TYR A 82 15.92 13.60 -7.30
C TYR A 82 16.23 14.92 -8.01
N ASP A 83 16.44 16.00 -7.27
CA ASP A 83 16.65 17.35 -7.77
C ASP A 83 17.92 17.49 -8.62
N TYR A 84 19.02 16.90 -8.18
CA TYR A 84 20.31 17.01 -8.87
C TYR A 84 20.52 16.01 -9.99
N SER A 85 19.69 14.96 -10.07
CA SER A 85 19.76 13.98 -11.15
C SER A 85 19.09 14.46 -12.44
N GLY A 86 18.29 15.53 -12.40
CA GLY A 86 17.66 16.12 -13.59
C GLY A 86 16.32 15.50 -13.98
N TYR A 87 15.67 14.77 -13.07
CA TYR A 87 14.30 14.29 -13.26
C TYR A 87 13.29 15.43 -13.31
N SER A 88 12.09 15.15 -13.85
CA SER A 88 11.07 16.16 -14.05
C SER A 88 10.55 16.74 -12.72
N GLN A 89 10.54 18.08 -12.64
CA GLN A 89 9.94 18.78 -11.49
C GLN A 89 8.42 18.95 -11.64
N ASP A 90 7.87 18.67 -12.82
CA ASP A 90 6.43 18.79 -13.08
C ASP A 90 5.63 17.64 -12.50
N GLY A 91 6.26 16.46 -12.34
CA GLY A 91 5.63 15.29 -11.73
C GLY A 91 6.58 14.12 -11.60
N GLY A 92 6.82 13.70 -10.36
CA GLY A 92 7.65 12.54 -10.09
C GLY A 92 7.63 12.09 -8.64
N CYS A 93 8.27 10.95 -8.40
CA CYS A 93 8.56 10.44 -7.08
C CYS A 93 9.85 9.62 -7.07
N LEU A 94 10.49 9.54 -5.91
CA LEU A 94 11.65 8.70 -5.68
C LEU A 94 11.41 7.84 -4.44
N LEU A 95 11.43 6.52 -4.62
CA LEU A 95 11.46 5.56 -3.54
C LEU A 95 12.92 5.24 -3.21
N LEU A 96 13.40 5.74 -2.07
CA LEU A 96 14.72 5.46 -1.53
C LEU A 96 14.65 4.31 -0.51
N VAL A 97 15.54 3.33 -0.66
CA VAL A 97 15.68 2.21 0.26
C VAL A 97 17.13 2.10 0.72
N ALA A 98 17.38 2.28 2.01
CA ALA A 98 18.67 2.03 2.64
C ALA A 98 18.66 0.61 3.24
N THR A 99 19.35 -0.31 2.57
CA THR A 99 19.28 -1.75 2.89
C THR A 99 19.96 -2.12 4.21
N GLY A 100 21.01 -1.40 4.60
CA GLY A 100 21.72 -1.63 5.87
C GLY A 100 20.84 -1.39 7.10
N PRO A 101 20.27 -0.19 7.29
CA PRO A 101 19.33 0.08 8.39
C PRO A 101 17.91 -0.43 8.13
N ASN A 102 17.60 -0.91 6.91
CA ASN A 102 16.27 -1.27 6.42
C ASN A 102 15.26 -0.11 6.55
N GLU A 103 15.71 1.10 6.19
CA GLU A 103 14.90 2.31 6.15
C GLU A 103 14.48 2.62 4.72
N ARG A 104 13.31 3.25 4.59
CA ARG A 104 12.72 3.62 3.31
C ARG A 104 12.04 4.97 3.39
N TYR A 105 12.11 5.70 2.30
CA TYR A 105 11.50 7.02 2.18
C TYR A 105 11.00 7.22 0.76
N ILE A 106 9.84 7.84 0.62
CA ILE A 106 9.32 8.29 -0.67
C ILE A 106 9.32 9.81 -0.71
N SER A 107 10.01 10.37 -1.68
CA SER A 107 9.96 11.80 -2.01
C SER A 107 9.06 12.00 -3.22
N THR A 108 8.25 13.04 -3.22
CA THR A 108 7.32 13.36 -4.31
C THR A 108 7.47 14.82 -4.74
N THR A 109 7.31 15.11 -6.05
CA THR A 109 7.40 16.45 -6.58
C THR A 109 6.31 16.73 -7.62
N GLY A 110 5.94 17.98 -7.82
CA GLY A 110 4.98 18.41 -8.84
C GLY A 110 3.63 17.69 -8.73
N PHE A 111 3.23 16.97 -9.80
CA PHE A 111 2.00 16.17 -9.80
C PHE A 111 2.04 15.03 -8.79
N GLY A 112 3.24 14.48 -8.49
CA GLY A 112 3.42 13.42 -7.50
C GLY A 112 2.91 13.79 -6.12
N ILE A 113 3.09 15.04 -5.68
CA ILE A 113 2.56 15.54 -4.39
C ILE A 113 1.04 15.42 -4.32
N LYS A 114 0.36 15.59 -5.46
CA LYS A 114 -1.10 15.48 -5.53
C LYS A 114 -1.58 14.05 -5.69
N ALA A 115 -0.82 13.25 -6.44
CA ALA A 115 -1.18 11.86 -6.72
C ALA A 115 -0.95 10.94 -5.52
N ILE A 116 0.12 11.20 -4.76
CA ILE A 116 0.53 10.37 -3.63
C ILE A 116 0.40 11.20 -2.35
N THR A 117 -0.78 11.17 -1.75
CA THR A 117 -1.09 11.88 -0.50
C THR A 117 -0.38 11.24 0.69
N ASP A 118 -0.38 11.89 1.86
CA ASP A 118 0.18 11.31 3.09
C ASP A 118 -0.51 9.97 3.46
N ASP A 119 -1.83 9.89 3.28
CA ASP A 119 -2.57 8.64 3.46
C ASP A 119 -2.16 7.59 2.41
N GLY A 120 -1.86 8.03 1.18
CA GLY A 120 -1.33 7.19 0.12
C GLY A 120 0.04 6.61 0.45
N ILE A 121 0.95 7.42 1.01
CA ILE A 121 2.26 6.97 1.50
C ILE A 121 2.09 5.93 2.60
N GLY A 122 1.20 6.18 3.56
CA GLY A 122 0.87 5.22 4.60
C GLY A 122 0.35 3.89 4.05
N TYR A 123 -0.56 3.96 3.07
CA TYR A 123 -1.09 2.78 2.39
C TYR A 123 0.00 1.99 1.66
N LEU A 124 0.88 2.67 0.88
CA LEU A 124 2.02 2.03 0.22
C LEU A 124 2.94 1.35 1.25
N GLY A 125 3.22 2.02 2.37
CA GLY A 125 4.00 1.45 3.47
C GLY A 125 3.39 0.16 4.02
N ASP A 126 2.07 0.13 4.22
CA ASP A 126 1.36 -1.05 4.70
C ASP A 126 1.38 -2.20 3.68
N GLN A 127 1.22 -1.89 2.38
CA GLN A 127 1.22 -2.89 1.31
C GLN A 127 2.60 -3.53 1.07
N LEU A 128 3.67 -2.78 1.33
CA LEU A 128 5.05 -3.20 1.06
C LEU A 128 5.79 -3.69 2.32
N ARG A 129 5.15 -3.57 3.49
CA ARG A 129 5.78 -3.85 4.79
C ARG A 129 6.37 -5.24 4.87
N ASP A 130 5.58 -6.26 4.57
CA ASP A 130 5.99 -7.66 4.72
C ASP A 130 7.17 -8.02 3.81
N ASP A 131 7.17 -7.49 2.59
CA ASP A 131 8.25 -7.70 1.63
C ASP A 131 9.54 -7.02 2.09
N PHE A 132 9.47 -5.77 2.57
CA PHE A 132 10.62 -5.07 3.12
C PHE A 132 11.12 -5.66 4.45
N ASP A 133 10.21 -6.07 5.33
CA ASP A 133 10.58 -6.67 6.63
C ASP A 133 11.28 -8.03 6.44
N SER A 134 10.93 -8.76 5.38
CA SER A 134 11.64 -9.97 4.95
C SER A 134 12.88 -9.69 4.08
N GLN A 135 13.17 -8.44 3.78
CA GLN A 135 14.24 -8.02 2.86
C GLN A 135 14.11 -8.59 1.44
N ASP A 136 12.89 -8.89 1.01
CA ASP A 136 12.59 -9.29 -0.36
C ASP A 136 12.35 -8.04 -1.22
N TYR A 137 13.43 -7.34 -1.53
CA TYR A 137 13.39 -6.08 -2.28
C TYR A 137 12.81 -6.24 -3.69
N TYR A 138 13.02 -7.40 -4.32
CA TYR A 138 12.44 -7.66 -5.64
C TYR A 138 10.91 -7.71 -5.60
N GLU A 139 10.32 -8.46 -4.67
CA GLU A 139 8.86 -8.53 -4.55
C GLU A 139 8.28 -7.18 -4.07
N ALA A 140 9.00 -6.44 -3.21
CA ALA A 140 8.61 -5.09 -2.81
C ALA A 140 8.50 -4.15 -4.03
N PHE A 141 9.52 -4.08 -4.89
CA PHE A 141 9.50 -3.21 -6.07
C PHE A 141 8.52 -3.68 -7.14
N LYS A 142 8.38 -4.98 -7.32
CA LYS A 142 7.41 -5.58 -8.23
C LYS A 142 5.96 -5.29 -7.81
N ARG A 143 5.70 -5.13 -6.51
CA ARG A 143 4.42 -4.71 -5.95
C ARG A 143 4.25 -3.19 -6.00
N PHE A 144 5.33 -2.43 -5.76
CA PHE A 144 5.31 -0.97 -5.79
C PHE A 144 4.88 -0.41 -7.14
N ILE A 145 5.44 -0.93 -8.26
CA ILE A 145 5.18 -0.39 -9.60
C ILE A 145 3.69 -0.40 -9.97
N PRO A 146 2.93 -1.53 -9.87
CA PRO A 146 1.51 -1.51 -10.18
C PRO A 146 0.66 -0.70 -9.18
N LEU A 147 1.09 -0.58 -7.93
CA LEU A 147 0.44 0.32 -6.97
C LEU A 147 0.59 1.78 -7.41
N MET A 148 1.80 2.18 -7.84
CA MET A 148 2.04 3.52 -8.37
C MET A 148 1.24 3.80 -9.64
N ASP A 149 1.15 2.83 -10.56
CA ASP A 149 0.33 2.92 -11.78
C ASP A 149 -1.15 3.20 -11.44
N ASP A 150 -1.69 2.50 -10.43
CA ASP A 150 -3.06 2.70 -9.95
C ASP A 150 -3.25 4.09 -9.29
N PHE A 151 -2.29 4.53 -8.46
CA PHE A 151 -2.31 5.86 -7.85
C PHE A 151 -2.29 6.98 -8.88
N LEU A 152 -1.43 6.87 -9.90
CA LEU A 152 -1.34 7.84 -10.97
C LEU A 152 -2.61 7.84 -11.83
N THR A 153 -3.11 6.66 -12.21
CA THR A 153 -4.38 6.51 -12.94
C THR A 153 -5.54 7.16 -12.20
N GLN A 154 -5.64 6.93 -10.90
CA GLN A 154 -6.70 7.52 -10.08
C GLN A 154 -6.56 9.04 -10.00
N ALA A 155 -5.35 9.55 -9.77
CA ALA A 155 -5.09 10.98 -9.67
C ALA A 155 -5.37 11.73 -10.99
N GLU A 156 -5.15 11.11 -12.14
CA GLU A 156 -5.48 11.64 -13.46
C GLU A 156 -6.99 11.86 -13.66
N THR A 157 -7.84 11.18 -12.88
CA THR A 157 -9.29 11.46 -12.87
C THR A 157 -9.64 12.78 -12.19
N GLY A 158 -8.68 13.44 -11.54
CA GLY A 158 -8.82 14.67 -10.77
C GLY A 158 -9.11 14.44 -9.28
N VAL A 159 -9.18 13.19 -8.82
CA VAL A 159 -9.40 12.81 -7.41
C VAL A 159 -8.34 11.77 -7.02
N ALA A 160 -7.33 12.19 -6.28
CA ALA A 160 -6.31 11.26 -5.77
C ALA A 160 -6.87 10.31 -4.70
N TYR A 161 -6.18 9.22 -4.45
CA TYR A 161 -6.43 8.40 -3.27
C TYR A 161 -6.10 9.15 -1.99
N ASP A 162 -7.01 9.10 -1.03
CA ASP A 162 -6.83 9.63 0.31
C ASP A 162 -7.63 8.77 1.32
N GLY A 163 -7.64 9.12 2.61
CA GLY A 163 -8.22 8.29 3.67
C GLY A 163 -9.69 7.86 3.48
N GLY A 164 -10.41 8.46 2.53
CA GLY A 164 -11.82 8.15 2.25
C GLY A 164 -12.06 7.21 1.08
N ASN A 165 -11.08 7.03 0.19
CA ASN A 165 -11.25 6.30 -1.08
C ASN A 165 -10.08 5.36 -1.42
N MET A 166 -9.23 4.99 -0.45
CA MET A 166 -8.13 4.06 -0.68
C MET A 166 -8.60 2.76 -1.33
N PRO A 167 -7.79 2.18 -2.24
CA PRO A 167 -8.13 0.91 -2.88
C PRO A 167 -8.26 -0.18 -1.81
N MET A 168 -9.43 -0.84 -1.79
CA MET A 168 -9.63 -1.99 -0.90
C MET A 168 -9.01 -3.24 -1.53
N HIS A 169 -7.88 -3.68 -0.99
CA HIS A 169 -7.33 -4.99 -1.35
C HIS A 169 -8.19 -6.08 -0.70
N PHE A 170 -9.06 -6.71 -1.51
CA PHE A 170 -9.78 -7.90 -1.10
C PHE A 170 -8.85 -9.12 -1.17
N GLU A 171 -8.14 -9.39 -0.10
CA GLU A 171 -7.47 -10.67 0.01
C GLU A 171 -8.50 -11.78 0.27
N PHE A 172 -8.34 -12.90 -0.43
CA PHE A 172 -9.28 -14.04 -0.38
C PHE A 172 -9.55 -14.52 1.06
N TYR A 173 -8.60 -14.35 1.97
CA TYR A 173 -8.78 -14.72 3.38
C TYR A 173 -9.85 -13.86 4.10
N HIS A 174 -10.06 -12.61 3.73
CA HIS A 174 -11.14 -11.77 4.28
C HIS A 174 -12.51 -12.34 3.94
N LEU A 175 -12.67 -12.92 2.74
CA LEU A 175 -13.88 -13.63 2.36
C LEU A 175 -14.10 -14.88 3.24
N LEU A 176 -13.04 -15.64 3.53
CA LEU A 176 -13.12 -16.81 4.41
C LEU A 176 -13.46 -16.44 5.85
N ILE A 177 -12.87 -15.35 6.37
CA ILE A 177 -13.20 -14.82 7.70
C ILE A 177 -14.65 -14.37 7.75
N GLY A 178 -15.11 -13.60 6.75
CA GLY A 178 -16.51 -13.16 6.65
C GLY A 178 -17.49 -14.34 6.62
N LEU A 179 -17.16 -15.38 5.84
CA LEU A 179 -17.97 -16.60 5.77
C LEU A 179 -18.01 -17.36 7.11
N ALA A 180 -16.87 -17.45 7.80
CA ALA A 180 -16.79 -18.10 9.13
C ALA A 180 -17.64 -17.35 10.16
N ILE A 181 -17.53 -16.02 10.22
CA ILE A 181 -18.34 -15.17 11.10
C ILE A 181 -19.83 -15.31 10.76
N GLY A 182 -20.19 -15.27 9.47
CA GLY A 182 -21.56 -15.45 9.01
C GLY A 182 -22.14 -16.82 9.40
N ALA A 183 -21.35 -17.90 9.31
CA ALA A 183 -21.76 -19.25 9.73
C ALA A 183 -22.01 -19.32 11.24
N ILE A 184 -21.16 -18.67 12.05
CA ILE A 184 -21.35 -18.63 13.52
C ILE A 184 -22.65 -17.90 13.86
N ILE A 185 -22.90 -16.73 13.27
CA ILE A 185 -24.13 -15.96 13.51
C ILE A 185 -25.36 -16.77 13.09
N ALA A 186 -25.33 -17.39 11.90
CA ALA A 186 -26.42 -18.23 11.41
C ALA A 186 -26.66 -19.42 12.35
N GLY A 187 -25.61 -20.06 12.86
CA GLY A 187 -25.70 -21.15 13.84
C GLY A 187 -26.38 -20.72 15.14
N ILE A 188 -26.04 -19.54 15.65
CA ILE A 188 -26.66 -18.98 16.86
C ILE A 188 -28.16 -18.75 16.63
N VAL A 189 -28.52 -18.10 15.51
CA VAL A 189 -29.93 -17.83 15.15
C VAL A 189 -30.71 -19.13 15.01
N LEU A 190 -30.17 -20.15 14.34
CA LEU A 190 -30.80 -21.43 14.20
C LEU A 190 -30.96 -22.16 15.56
N ALA A 191 -29.99 -22.01 16.46
CA ALA A 191 -30.10 -22.59 17.82
C ALA A 191 -31.21 -21.93 18.63
N ILE A 192 -31.36 -20.59 18.55
CA ILE A 192 -32.42 -19.84 19.17
C ILE A 192 -33.80 -20.26 18.64
N LEU A 193 -33.94 -20.33 17.31
CA LEU A 193 -35.19 -20.72 16.65
C LEU A 193 -35.57 -22.18 17.00
N LYS A 194 -34.58 -23.08 17.03
CA LYS A 194 -34.80 -24.47 17.42
C LYS A 194 -35.16 -24.59 18.92
N GLY A 195 -34.63 -23.71 19.77
CA GLY A 195 -35.00 -23.60 21.19
C GLY A 195 -36.46 -23.17 21.36
N GLN A 196 -36.93 -22.19 20.57
CA GLN A 196 -38.32 -21.74 20.57
C GLN A 196 -39.30 -22.80 20.10
N LEU A 197 -38.92 -23.63 19.12
CA LEU A 197 -39.74 -24.77 18.66
C LEU A 197 -39.91 -25.87 19.72
N LYS A 198 -38.97 -26.01 20.67
CA LYS A 198 -39.09 -26.95 21.78
C LYS A 198 -40.05 -26.48 22.89
N SER A 199 -40.36 -25.17 22.97
CA SER A 199 -41.28 -24.63 23.97
C SER A 199 -42.74 -24.92 23.68
N VAL A 200 -43.03 -25.46 22.46
CA VAL A 200 -44.41 -25.94 22.12
C VAL A 200 -44.66 -27.38 22.56
N ALA A 201 -43.71 -28.02 23.24
CA ALA A 201 -43.90 -29.35 23.75
C ALA A 201 -44.57 -29.34 25.13
N LYS A 202 -45.80 -29.78 25.12
CA LYS A 202 -46.64 -30.16 26.27
C LYS A 202 -47.08 -29.02 27.21
N LYS A 203 -48.18 -28.41 26.79
CA LYS A 203 -49.16 -27.89 27.74
C LYS A 203 -49.70 -29.09 28.49
N THR A 204 -49.08 -29.50 29.57
CA THR A 204 -49.67 -30.33 30.57
C THR A 204 -50.56 -29.39 31.37
N GLU A 205 -51.84 -29.61 31.23
CA GLU A 205 -52.93 -28.79 31.69
C GLU A 205 -52.82 -28.59 33.19
N ALA A 206 -52.33 -27.45 33.61
CA ALA A 206 -52.47 -27.00 35.00
C ALA A 206 -53.91 -26.43 35.25
N ASN A 207 -54.72 -26.29 34.19
CA ASN A 207 -56.11 -25.82 34.28
C ASN A 207 -57.04 -26.80 34.99
N ASP A 208 -56.71 -28.12 35.03
CA ASP A 208 -57.52 -29.09 35.74
C ASP A 208 -57.37 -29.05 37.24
N TYR A 209 -56.42 -28.25 37.78
CA TYR A 209 -56.20 -28.10 39.22
C TYR A 209 -56.58 -26.68 39.74
N LEU A 210 -57.07 -25.80 38.85
CA LEU A 210 -57.58 -24.49 39.23
C LEU A 210 -59.08 -24.63 39.56
N GLN A 211 -59.40 -24.68 40.86
CA GLN A 211 -60.76 -24.52 41.31
C GLN A 211 -61.19 -23.09 40.98
N GLN A 212 -62.15 -22.94 40.04
CA GLN A 212 -62.69 -21.64 39.68
C GLN A 212 -63.19 -20.94 40.96
N ASP A 213 -62.82 -19.66 41.09
CA ASP A 213 -63.15 -18.79 42.25
C ASP A 213 -62.27 -18.97 43.51
N SER A 214 -61.18 -19.69 43.49
CA SER A 214 -60.28 -19.82 44.66
C SER A 214 -59.23 -18.71 44.80
N LEU A 215 -59.02 -17.88 43.77
CA LEU A 215 -58.08 -16.78 43.78
C LEU A 215 -58.77 -15.46 44.20
N VAL A 216 -58.67 -15.07 45.44
CA VAL A 216 -59.11 -13.79 45.98
C VAL A 216 -57.89 -12.87 46.08
N ILE A 217 -57.74 -11.90 45.18
CA ILE A 217 -56.69 -10.91 45.27
C ILE A 217 -57.14 -9.83 46.27
N THR A 218 -56.56 -9.83 47.47
CA THR A 218 -56.89 -8.91 48.55
C THR A 218 -56.09 -7.60 48.56
N GLY A 219 -55.11 -7.48 47.64
CA GLY A 219 -54.34 -6.24 47.49
C GLY A 219 -53.45 -6.28 46.28
N GLN A 220 -53.51 -5.25 45.41
CA GLN A 220 -52.61 -5.02 44.31
C GLN A 220 -51.92 -3.67 44.50
N SER A 221 -50.62 -3.64 44.58
CA SER A 221 -49.85 -2.42 44.58
C SER A 221 -48.82 -2.43 43.48
N ASP A 222 -48.88 -1.42 42.64
CA ASP A 222 -47.87 -1.20 41.58
C ASP A 222 -46.91 -0.14 42.10
N ARG A 223 -45.61 -0.51 42.22
CA ARG A 223 -44.59 0.42 42.70
C ARG A 223 -43.47 0.54 41.65
N PHE A 224 -43.44 1.69 41.00
CA PHE A 224 -42.35 2.05 40.11
C PHE A 224 -41.04 2.13 40.91
N ILE A 225 -40.03 1.33 40.54
CA ILE A 225 -38.80 1.21 41.32
C ILE A 225 -37.68 2.08 40.76
N THR A 226 -37.51 2.17 39.45
CA THR A 226 -36.56 3.11 38.84
C THR A 226 -36.59 3.05 37.30
N SER A 227 -36.23 4.15 36.65
CA SER A 227 -35.83 4.15 35.25
C SER A 227 -34.45 4.80 35.09
N THR A 228 -33.52 4.10 34.48
CA THR A 228 -32.21 4.66 34.19
C THR A 228 -32.14 4.99 32.71
N VAL A 229 -31.93 6.26 32.39
CA VAL A 229 -31.66 6.71 31.01
C VAL A 229 -30.17 7.01 30.90
N SER A 230 -29.44 6.19 30.19
CA SER A 230 -28.06 6.50 29.82
C SER A 230 -28.03 7.20 28.45
N LYS A 231 -27.47 8.40 28.40
CA LYS A 231 -27.18 9.09 27.16
C LYS A 231 -25.74 8.83 26.77
N SER A 232 -25.55 8.18 25.62
CA SER A 232 -24.26 8.10 24.96
C SER A 232 -24.09 9.30 24.04
N ALA A 233 -23.01 10.06 24.23
CA ALA A 233 -22.64 11.12 23.31
C ALA A 233 -22.12 10.51 22.01
N LYS A 234 -22.68 10.95 20.88
CA LYS A 234 -22.18 10.60 19.56
C LYS A 234 -20.86 11.35 19.35
N SER A 235 -19.78 10.65 19.14
CA SER A 235 -18.50 11.25 18.74
C SER A 235 -18.66 11.78 17.31
N ASP A 236 -18.50 13.09 17.14
CA ASP A 236 -18.35 13.68 15.83
C ASP A 236 -16.95 13.30 15.29
N SER A 237 -16.93 12.48 14.28
CA SER A 237 -15.72 12.25 13.50
C SER A 237 -15.50 13.47 12.63
N SER A 238 -14.54 14.33 13.00
CA SER A 238 -14.01 15.34 12.09
C SER A 238 -13.20 14.59 11.04
N SER A 239 -13.70 14.55 9.80
CA SER A 239 -12.89 14.17 8.66
C SER A 239 -11.85 15.27 8.43
N SER A 240 -10.60 15.04 8.82
CA SER A 240 -9.49 15.83 8.30
C SER A 240 -9.32 15.41 6.84
N GLY A 241 -9.49 16.36 5.93
CA GLY A 241 -9.19 16.13 4.51
C GLY A 241 -7.72 15.73 4.38
N GLY A 242 -7.47 14.58 3.77
CA GLY A 242 -6.14 14.10 3.47
C GLY A 242 -5.45 15.08 2.52
N GLY A 243 -4.30 15.58 2.91
CA GLY A 243 -3.39 16.38 2.11
C GLY A 243 -2.01 15.72 2.15
N SER A 244 -1.13 16.13 1.25
CA SER A 244 0.28 15.74 1.32
C SER A 244 1.05 16.80 2.10
N SER A 245 1.83 16.40 3.10
CA SER A 245 2.78 17.31 3.74
C SER A 245 3.94 17.56 2.78
N THR A 246 4.31 18.84 2.64
CA THR A 246 5.38 19.26 1.75
C THR A 246 6.50 19.96 2.51
N HIS A 247 7.72 19.81 2.00
CA HIS A 247 8.93 20.48 2.49
C HIS A 247 9.77 20.98 1.30
N THR A 248 10.77 21.79 1.56
CA THR A 248 11.65 22.33 0.53
C THR A 248 13.03 21.71 0.67
N SER A 249 13.54 21.14 -0.42
CA SER A 249 14.90 20.57 -0.49
C SER A 249 15.99 21.65 -0.49
N SER A 250 17.24 21.23 -0.41
CA SER A 250 18.40 22.13 -0.46
C SER A 250 18.52 22.89 -1.79
N SER A 251 17.97 22.35 -2.89
CA SER A 251 17.90 23.01 -4.21
C SER A 251 16.81 24.06 -4.32
N GLY A 252 15.88 24.14 -3.36
CA GLY A 252 14.73 25.04 -3.35
C GLY A 252 13.46 24.47 -4.00
N SER A 253 13.47 23.22 -4.44
CA SER A 253 12.30 22.53 -4.99
C SER A 253 11.34 22.06 -3.87
N THR A 254 10.05 21.94 -4.18
CA THR A 254 9.02 21.51 -3.23
C THR A 254 8.75 20.02 -3.39
N HIS A 255 8.89 19.27 -2.30
CA HIS A 255 8.62 17.85 -2.22
C HIS A 255 7.53 17.56 -1.17
N GLY A 256 6.82 16.45 -1.37
CA GLY A 256 6.07 15.77 -0.33
C GLY A 256 6.72 14.42 -0.06
N GLY A 257 6.44 13.79 1.07
CA GLY A 257 7.00 12.46 1.32
C GLY A 257 6.92 12.04 2.78
N GLY A 258 7.30 10.79 3.01
CA GLY A 258 7.34 10.18 4.33
C GLY A 258 8.07 8.84 4.31
N SER A 259 8.41 8.33 5.50
CA SER A 259 8.91 6.95 5.63
C SER A 259 7.78 5.95 5.44
N LEU A 260 8.09 4.87 4.76
CA LEU A 260 7.14 3.77 4.46
C LEU A 260 7.18 2.69 5.54
#